data_85e934313d55893c77c9ac7d6fe7d6d2
#
_entry.id   85e934313d55893c77c9ac7d6fe7d6d2
#
_cell.length_a   1.000
_cell.length_b   1.000
_cell.length_c   1.000
_cell.angle_alpha   90.00
_cell.angle_beta   90.00
_cell.angle_gamma   90.00
#
_symmetry.space_group_name_H-M   'P 1'
#
loop_
_entity.id
_entity.type
_entity.pdbx_description
1 polymer ?
#
loop_
_entity_poly.entity_id
_entity_poly.type
_entity_poly.pdbx_seq_one_letter_code
_entity_poly.pdbx_strand_id
1 'polypeptide(L)'
;MEYISIIIQGIIQGLTEFLPVSSSGHLSVAQHFLGAQEETTLLVSIVLHLGTLVAVFIAFGRDIWGLIKEFFLTFKDIFTGKFKWSEMNDSRRMLFMVIIATILLIPAYFVKDFFTCMEGDSDIIFEGCAFLFTAMLLFMSDACVKGLKTGKDMRVRDAVAVGLFQCVALFPGVSRSGSTITSGLFCGLTRETAVKFSFILGIPAILGGSFLEIKDAVETGVEFNIPLLAVGFVVSAVVGILAIKLVKLITKKNKFKIFGVYLLIIGILCIFGGVYENVTGNMIRFNF
;
A
#
# COMPACT_ATOMS: atom_id res chain seq x y z
N MET A 1 12.03 5.57 25.16
CA MET A 1 10.98 6.23 24.39
C MET A 1 11.05 5.84 22.93
N GLU A 2 12.17 6.02 22.22
CA GLU A 2 12.33 5.72 20.79
C GLU A 2 11.98 4.27 20.40
N TYR A 3 12.43 3.28 21.17
CA TYR A 3 12.10 1.86 20.89
C TYR A 3 10.61 1.55 20.99
N ILE A 4 9.89 2.18 21.91
CA ILE A 4 8.44 1.99 22.03
C ILE A 4 7.74 2.62 20.82
N SER A 5 8.15 3.82 20.43
CA SER A 5 7.61 4.52 19.26
C SER A 5 7.79 3.69 17.99
N ILE A 6 9.01 3.18 17.71
CA ILE A 6 9.26 2.40 16.48
C ILE A 6 8.53 1.05 16.48
N ILE A 7 8.35 0.43 17.64
CA ILE A 7 7.55 -0.81 17.76
C ILE A 7 6.08 -0.52 17.43
N ILE A 8 5.51 0.57 17.98
CA ILE A 8 4.12 0.98 17.68
C ILE A 8 3.98 1.26 16.18
N GLN A 9 4.88 2.05 15.60
CA GLN A 9 4.87 2.35 14.16
C GLN A 9 5.04 1.08 13.32
N GLY A 10 5.92 0.15 13.72
CA GLY A 10 6.10 -1.14 13.05
C GLY A 10 4.84 -2.02 13.09
N ILE A 11 4.11 -2.03 14.20
CA ILE A 11 2.82 -2.73 14.32
C ILE A 11 1.78 -2.08 13.40
N ILE A 12 1.67 -0.74 13.44
CA ILE A 12 0.73 0.00 12.60
C ILE A 12 1.03 -0.27 11.13
N GLN A 13 2.28 -0.09 10.70
CA GLN A 13 2.70 -0.32 9.32
C GLN A 13 2.41 -1.76 8.89
N GLY A 14 2.84 -2.75 9.68
CA GLY A 14 2.66 -4.16 9.36
C GLY A 14 1.19 -4.56 9.21
N LEU A 15 0.31 -4.03 10.06
CA LEU A 15 -1.12 -4.27 9.95
C LEU A 15 -1.73 -3.57 8.73
N THR A 16 -1.50 -2.27 8.61
CA THR A 16 -2.26 -1.40 7.71
C THR A 16 -1.77 -1.42 6.27
N GLU A 17 -0.55 -1.91 6.00
CA GLU A 17 0.00 -2.04 4.65
C GLU A 17 -0.83 -3.01 3.78
N PHE A 18 -1.30 -4.10 4.38
CA PHE A 18 -2.03 -5.14 3.67
C PHE A 18 -3.54 -5.06 3.86
N LEU A 19 -3.98 -4.57 5.01
CA LEU A 19 -5.38 -4.23 5.19
C LEU A 19 -5.73 -3.04 4.28
N PRO A 20 -6.91 -3.01 3.68
CA PRO A 20 -7.29 -1.92 2.79
C PRO A 20 -7.69 -0.65 3.58
N VAL A 21 -6.80 -0.17 4.48
CA VAL A 21 -7.10 0.91 5.43
C VAL A 21 -6.11 2.08 5.39
N SER A 22 -5.10 2.05 4.51
CA SER A 22 -4.05 3.07 4.36
C SER A 22 -2.98 3.05 5.46
N SER A 23 -1.81 2.52 5.14
CA SER A 23 -0.65 2.52 6.03
C SER A 23 -0.08 3.93 6.22
N SER A 24 0.08 4.70 5.15
CA SER A 24 0.59 6.07 5.23
C SER A 24 -0.28 6.95 6.12
N GLY A 25 -1.61 6.97 5.93
CA GLY A 25 -2.49 7.76 6.76
C GLY A 25 -2.47 7.36 8.24
N HIS A 26 -2.46 6.05 8.56
CA HIS A 26 -2.36 5.60 9.95
C HIS A 26 -1.00 5.91 10.57
N LEU A 27 0.07 5.83 9.80
CA LEU A 27 1.40 6.15 10.26
C LEU A 27 1.53 7.66 10.51
N SER A 28 1.02 8.51 9.61
CA SER A 28 0.95 9.96 9.76
C SER A 28 0.18 10.34 11.04
N VAL A 29 -1.03 9.83 11.21
CA VAL A 29 -1.84 10.06 12.42
C VAL A 29 -1.12 9.60 13.69
N ALA A 30 -0.46 8.44 13.66
CA ALA A 30 0.31 7.95 14.81
C ALA A 30 1.50 8.86 15.12
N GLN A 31 2.24 9.32 14.11
CA GLN A 31 3.38 10.23 14.24
C GLN A 31 2.95 11.61 14.77
N HIS A 32 1.81 12.12 14.32
CA HIS A 32 1.21 13.34 14.84
C HIS A 32 0.98 13.25 16.37
N PHE A 33 0.32 12.19 16.84
CA PHE A 33 0.08 11.98 18.27
C PHE A 33 1.33 11.66 19.09
N LEU A 34 2.33 10.99 18.49
CA LEU A 34 3.61 10.67 19.14
C LEU A 34 4.58 11.85 19.15
N GLY A 35 4.30 12.95 18.44
CA GLY A 35 5.18 14.10 18.31
C GLY A 35 6.52 13.75 17.65
N ALA A 36 6.52 12.84 16.67
CA ALA A 36 7.73 12.40 15.98
C ALA A 36 8.31 13.53 15.12
N GLN A 37 9.65 13.63 15.08
CA GLN A 37 10.33 14.62 14.26
C GLN A 37 10.36 14.18 12.78
N GLU A 38 10.13 15.11 11.86
CA GLU A 38 10.02 14.82 10.42
C GLU A 38 11.26 14.11 9.83
N GLU A 39 12.46 14.52 10.23
CA GLU A 39 13.71 13.96 9.70
C GLU A 39 13.90 12.46 9.99
N THR A 40 13.51 12.00 11.19
CA THR A 40 13.58 10.58 11.55
C THR A 40 12.41 9.78 10.97
N THR A 41 11.31 10.44 10.67
CA THR A 41 10.06 9.84 10.16
C THR A 41 10.26 9.19 8.81
N LEU A 42 10.98 9.84 7.88
CA LEU A 42 11.21 9.34 6.53
C LEU A 42 11.96 7.99 6.54
N LEU A 43 13.10 7.93 7.26
CA LEU A 43 13.90 6.69 7.36
C LEU A 43 13.13 5.55 8.02
N VAL A 44 12.40 5.86 9.09
CA VAL A 44 11.55 4.88 9.76
C VAL A 44 10.50 4.35 8.79
N SER A 45 9.82 5.21 8.05
CA SER A 45 8.83 4.81 7.04
C SER A 45 9.40 3.85 6.01
N ILE A 46 10.57 4.19 5.42
CA ILE A 46 11.25 3.34 4.44
C ILE A 46 11.51 1.95 5.00
N VAL A 47 12.12 1.88 6.18
CA VAL A 47 12.52 0.61 6.80
C VAL A 47 11.31 -0.24 7.15
N LEU A 48 10.23 0.38 7.61
CA LEU A 48 8.98 -0.32 7.92
C LEU A 48 8.33 -0.88 6.64
N HIS A 49 8.33 -0.13 5.52
CA HIS A 49 7.86 -0.61 4.23
C HIS A 49 8.70 -1.78 3.69
N LEU A 50 10.02 -1.71 3.83
CA LEU A 50 10.90 -2.83 3.45
C LEU A 50 10.65 -4.08 4.31
N GLY A 51 10.32 -3.91 5.59
CA GLY A 51 9.90 -5.01 6.46
C GLY A 51 8.60 -5.66 5.96
N THR A 52 7.59 -4.87 5.61
CA THR A 52 6.35 -5.40 5.04
C THR A 52 6.56 -6.05 3.67
N LEU A 53 7.50 -5.57 2.88
CA LEU A 53 7.88 -6.20 1.62
C LEU A 53 8.39 -7.64 1.82
N VAL A 54 9.17 -7.89 2.87
CA VAL A 54 9.59 -9.27 3.24
C VAL A 54 8.37 -10.13 3.55
N ALA A 55 7.34 -9.60 4.19
CA ALA A 55 6.10 -10.34 4.44
C ALA A 55 5.42 -10.79 3.13
N VAL A 56 5.43 -9.94 2.08
CA VAL A 56 4.91 -10.31 0.75
C VAL A 56 5.73 -11.45 0.13
N PHE A 57 7.06 -11.36 0.17
CA PHE A 57 7.94 -12.42 -0.35
C PHE A 57 7.72 -13.76 0.35
N ILE A 58 7.49 -13.76 1.66
CA ILE A 58 7.18 -14.98 2.42
C ILE A 58 5.79 -15.51 2.05
N ALA A 59 4.78 -14.63 1.98
CA ALA A 59 3.38 -15.04 1.79
C ALA A 59 3.05 -15.49 0.35
N PHE A 60 3.77 -14.96 -0.65
CA PHE A 60 3.56 -15.20 -2.08
C PHE A 60 4.83 -15.69 -2.80
N GLY A 61 5.79 -16.25 -2.08
CA GLY A 61 7.10 -16.64 -2.62
C GLY A 61 7.01 -17.56 -3.84
N ARG A 62 6.06 -18.50 -3.87
CA ARG A 62 5.85 -19.38 -5.03
C ARG A 62 5.34 -18.62 -6.26
N ASP A 63 4.42 -17.69 -6.06
CA ASP A 63 3.88 -16.86 -7.14
C ASP A 63 4.98 -15.93 -7.68
N ILE A 64 5.73 -15.27 -6.79
CA ILE A 64 6.83 -14.36 -7.14
C ILE A 64 7.93 -15.12 -7.90
N TRP A 65 8.30 -16.31 -7.43
CA TRP A 65 9.26 -17.14 -8.13
C TRP A 65 8.78 -17.52 -9.54
N GLY A 66 7.47 -17.81 -9.68
CA GLY A 66 6.83 -18.02 -10.98
C GLY A 66 6.96 -16.81 -11.90
N LEU A 67 6.75 -15.60 -11.37
CA LEU A 67 6.90 -14.36 -12.13
C LEU A 67 8.35 -14.12 -12.57
N ILE A 68 9.32 -14.33 -11.68
CA ILE A 68 10.76 -14.20 -11.99
C ILE A 68 11.15 -15.19 -13.08
N LYS A 69 10.75 -16.44 -12.97
CA LYS A 69 11.00 -17.45 -14.00
C LYS A 69 10.42 -17.05 -15.35
N GLU A 70 9.15 -16.59 -15.35
CA GLU A 70 8.46 -16.18 -16.58
C GLU A 70 9.05 -14.90 -17.17
N PHE A 71 9.62 -14.01 -16.37
CA PHE A 71 10.37 -12.86 -16.86
C PHE A 71 11.54 -13.31 -17.76
N PHE A 72 12.41 -14.19 -17.27
CA PHE A 72 13.54 -14.68 -18.06
C PHE A 72 13.10 -15.54 -19.26
N LEU A 73 12.07 -16.37 -19.10
CA LEU A 73 11.51 -17.16 -20.20
C LEU A 73 10.90 -16.28 -21.28
N THR A 74 10.25 -15.17 -20.91
CA THR A 74 9.69 -14.21 -21.86
C THR A 74 10.78 -13.58 -22.71
N PHE A 75 11.89 -13.13 -22.10
CA PHE A 75 13.04 -12.63 -22.85
C PHE A 75 13.55 -13.67 -23.85
N LYS A 76 13.77 -14.91 -23.40
CA LYS A 76 14.19 -16.00 -24.28
C LYS A 76 13.21 -16.20 -25.44
N ASP A 77 11.91 -16.24 -25.16
CA ASP A 77 10.88 -16.48 -26.18
C ASP A 77 10.80 -15.31 -27.18
N ILE A 78 10.99 -14.05 -26.73
CA ILE A 78 11.04 -12.89 -27.62
C ILE A 78 12.25 -13.00 -28.58
N PHE A 79 13.46 -13.28 -28.04
CA PHE A 79 14.68 -13.39 -28.87
C PHE A 79 14.67 -14.60 -29.80
N THR A 80 13.92 -15.67 -29.46
CA THR A 80 13.78 -16.88 -30.31
C THR A 80 12.55 -16.84 -31.22
N GLY A 81 11.77 -15.76 -31.23
CA GLY A 81 10.55 -15.63 -32.05
C GLY A 81 9.39 -16.54 -31.63
N LYS A 82 9.45 -17.13 -30.43
CA LYS A 82 8.45 -18.07 -29.91
C LYS A 82 7.38 -17.41 -29.03
N PHE A 83 7.51 -16.12 -28.77
CA PHE A 83 6.54 -15.41 -27.93
C PHE A 83 5.19 -15.30 -28.58
N LYS A 84 4.14 -15.75 -27.88
CA LYS A 84 2.75 -15.61 -28.31
C LYS A 84 1.87 -15.14 -27.16
N TRP A 85 1.23 -13.99 -27.35
CA TRP A 85 0.33 -13.37 -26.36
C TRP A 85 -0.85 -14.27 -25.97
N SER A 86 -1.37 -15.03 -26.91
CA SER A 86 -2.54 -15.92 -26.72
C SER A 86 -2.22 -17.17 -25.88
N GLU A 87 -0.95 -17.58 -25.82
CA GLU A 87 -0.53 -18.83 -25.17
C GLU A 87 0.14 -18.59 -23.79
N MET A 88 -0.03 -17.37 -23.24
CA MET A 88 0.55 -17.05 -21.91
C MET A 88 -0.13 -17.85 -20.79
N ASN A 89 0.69 -18.44 -19.91
CA ASN A 89 0.24 -19.03 -18.67
C ASN A 89 -0.13 -17.94 -17.64
N ASP A 90 -0.70 -18.34 -16.49
CA ASP A 90 -1.13 -17.45 -15.42
C ASP A 90 -0.02 -16.52 -14.91
N SER A 91 1.16 -17.07 -14.65
CA SER A 91 2.28 -16.31 -14.11
C SER A 91 2.80 -15.28 -15.11
N ARG A 92 2.95 -15.65 -16.39
CA ARG A 92 3.37 -14.72 -17.45
C ARG A 92 2.33 -13.63 -17.66
N ARG A 93 1.05 -13.97 -17.68
CA ARG A 93 -0.02 -12.97 -17.82
C ARG A 93 -0.02 -12.01 -16.64
N MET A 94 0.06 -12.52 -15.42
CA MET A 94 0.15 -11.68 -14.22
C MET A 94 1.37 -10.76 -14.26
N LEU A 95 2.53 -11.25 -14.70
CA LEU A 95 3.75 -10.44 -14.87
C LEU A 95 3.49 -9.23 -15.78
N PHE A 96 2.92 -9.46 -16.97
CA PHE A 96 2.59 -8.36 -17.89
C PHE A 96 1.57 -7.38 -17.29
N MET A 97 0.55 -7.89 -16.59
CA MET A 97 -0.45 -7.03 -15.96
C MET A 97 0.18 -6.16 -14.84
N VAL A 98 1.10 -6.73 -14.04
CA VAL A 98 1.86 -5.97 -13.03
C VAL A 98 2.73 -4.89 -13.70
N ILE A 99 3.45 -5.23 -14.77
CA ILE A 99 4.28 -4.26 -15.49
C ILE A 99 3.42 -3.11 -16.04
N ILE A 100 2.30 -3.42 -16.70
CA ILE A 100 1.39 -2.41 -17.27
C ILE A 100 0.85 -1.49 -16.19
N ALA A 101 0.36 -2.05 -15.07
CA ALA A 101 -0.16 -1.26 -13.97
C ALA A 101 0.92 -0.40 -13.28
N THR A 102 2.17 -0.90 -13.20
CA THR A 102 3.30 -0.17 -12.61
C THR A 102 3.78 0.97 -13.51
N ILE A 103 3.83 0.78 -14.83
CA ILE A 103 4.25 1.82 -15.78
C ILE A 103 3.38 3.09 -15.66
N LEU A 104 2.10 2.94 -15.32
CA LEU A 104 1.21 4.08 -15.12
C LEU A 104 1.59 4.95 -13.92
N LEU A 105 2.37 4.44 -12.96
CA LEU A 105 2.90 5.25 -11.86
C LEU A 105 4.03 6.20 -12.30
N ILE A 106 4.72 5.90 -13.39
CA ILE A 106 5.86 6.70 -13.85
C ILE A 106 5.46 8.15 -14.15
N PRO A 107 4.44 8.44 -14.98
CA PRO A 107 3.96 9.81 -15.18
C PRO A 107 3.44 10.46 -13.90
N ALA A 108 2.74 9.69 -13.07
CA ALA A 108 2.19 10.20 -11.81
C ALA A 108 3.28 10.60 -10.81
N TYR A 109 4.45 9.96 -10.86
CA TYR A 109 5.60 10.33 -10.06
C TYR A 109 6.13 11.73 -10.38
N PHE A 110 6.11 12.15 -11.64
CA PHE A 110 6.57 13.50 -12.03
C PHE A 110 5.67 14.63 -11.53
N VAL A 111 4.48 14.30 -11.05
CA VAL A 111 3.55 15.25 -10.39
C VAL A 111 3.44 14.99 -8.88
N LYS A 112 4.38 14.23 -8.30
CA LYS A 112 4.37 13.90 -6.87
C LYS A 112 4.32 15.15 -5.98
N ASP A 113 5.07 16.18 -6.36
CA ASP A 113 5.16 17.43 -5.59
C ASP A 113 3.80 18.13 -5.44
N PHE A 114 2.90 17.95 -6.43
CA PHE A 114 1.50 18.38 -6.30
C PHE A 114 0.75 17.62 -5.21
N PHE A 115 1.03 16.34 -5.03
CA PHE A 115 0.40 15.52 -3.98
C PHE A 115 0.99 15.82 -2.61
N THR A 116 2.32 16.03 -2.51
CA THR A 116 3.01 16.34 -1.25
C THR A 116 2.71 17.75 -0.75
N CYS A 117 2.43 18.73 -1.62
CA CYS A 117 1.96 20.04 -1.20
C CYS A 117 0.65 19.98 -0.38
N MET A 118 -0.12 18.89 -0.50
CA MET A 118 -1.34 18.67 0.26
C MET A 118 -1.09 18.05 1.64
N GLU A 119 0.11 17.52 1.91
CA GLU A 119 0.56 17.04 3.24
C GLU A 119 1.05 18.20 4.14
N GLY A 120 1.23 19.41 3.58
CA GLY A 120 1.91 20.52 4.25
C GLY A 120 1.15 21.17 5.40
N ASP A 121 -0.06 20.73 5.71
CA ASP A 121 -0.80 21.14 6.89
C ASP A 121 -0.47 20.21 8.06
N SER A 122 -0.11 20.79 9.20
CA SER A 122 0.25 20.06 10.42
C SER A 122 -0.94 19.36 11.10
N ASP A 123 -2.10 19.28 10.43
CA ASP A 123 -3.31 18.67 10.95
C ASP A 123 -3.64 17.32 10.29
N ILE A 124 -4.49 16.55 10.96
CA ILE A 124 -4.91 15.22 10.52
C ILE A 124 -6.24 15.23 9.74
N ILE A 125 -6.73 16.39 9.29
CA ILE A 125 -8.01 16.49 8.56
C ILE A 125 -7.90 15.85 7.19
N PHE A 126 -6.78 16.02 6.51
CA PHE A 126 -6.56 15.47 5.19
C PHE A 126 -6.57 13.93 5.21
N GLU A 127 -5.87 13.30 6.18
CA GLU A 127 -5.92 11.86 6.40
C GLU A 127 -7.33 11.38 6.69
N GLY A 128 -8.09 12.15 7.48
CA GLY A 128 -9.49 11.87 7.75
C GLY A 128 -10.34 11.84 6.48
N CYS A 129 -10.18 12.80 5.58
CA CYS A 129 -10.87 12.83 4.28
C CYS A 129 -10.45 11.66 3.38
N ALA A 130 -9.15 11.33 3.34
CA ALA A 130 -8.61 10.21 2.58
C ALA A 130 -9.13 8.84 3.10
N PHE A 131 -9.29 8.71 4.42
CA PHE A 131 -9.93 7.53 5.03
C PHE A 131 -11.40 7.40 4.62
N LEU A 132 -12.16 8.50 4.61
CA LEU A 132 -13.56 8.49 4.15
C LEU A 132 -13.66 8.13 2.67
N PHE A 133 -12.76 8.64 1.84
CA PHE A 133 -12.69 8.26 0.42
C PHE A 133 -12.40 6.77 0.24
N THR A 134 -11.43 6.22 0.98
CA THR A 134 -11.13 4.78 0.95
C THR A 134 -12.31 3.95 1.48
N ALA A 135 -12.99 4.41 2.53
CA ALA A 135 -14.21 3.76 3.05
C ALA A 135 -15.29 3.66 1.98
N MET A 136 -15.53 4.75 1.24
CA MET A 136 -16.48 4.76 0.11
C MET A 136 -16.11 3.72 -0.94
N LEU A 137 -14.84 3.64 -1.35
CA LEU A 137 -14.37 2.63 -2.30
C LEU A 137 -14.65 1.21 -1.81
N LEU A 138 -14.41 0.93 -0.53
CA LEU A 138 -14.62 -0.39 0.05
C LEU A 138 -16.11 -0.76 0.13
N PHE A 139 -17.00 0.19 0.46
CA PHE A 139 -18.43 -0.04 0.40
C PHE A 139 -18.92 -0.33 -1.02
N MET A 140 -18.43 0.42 -2.00
CA MET A 140 -18.73 0.17 -3.41
C MET A 140 -18.22 -1.21 -3.86
N SER A 141 -17.03 -1.64 -3.39
CA SER A 141 -16.45 -2.95 -3.73
C SER A 141 -17.30 -4.13 -3.25
N ASP A 142 -17.91 -4.01 -2.08
CA ASP A 142 -18.79 -5.06 -1.54
C ASP A 142 -20.17 -5.07 -2.20
N ALA A 143 -20.61 -3.96 -2.79
CA ALA A 143 -21.84 -3.87 -3.58
C ALA A 143 -21.70 -4.47 -5.00
N CYS A 144 -20.46 -4.73 -5.46
CA CYS A 144 -20.23 -5.32 -6.77
C CYS A 144 -20.67 -6.78 -6.84
N VAL A 145 -21.15 -7.16 -8.02
CA VAL A 145 -21.42 -8.56 -8.36
C VAL A 145 -20.12 -9.36 -8.22
N LYS A 146 -20.21 -10.56 -7.68
CA LYS A 146 -19.03 -11.44 -7.54
C LYS A 146 -18.38 -11.69 -8.88
N GLY A 147 -17.15 -11.24 -9.03
CA GLY A 147 -16.35 -11.46 -10.22
C GLY A 147 -15.94 -12.93 -10.36
N LEU A 148 -15.80 -13.38 -11.61
CA LEU A 148 -15.40 -14.75 -11.96
C LEU A 148 -14.04 -14.81 -12.63
N LYS A 149 -13.45 -13.66 -13.01
CA LYS A 149 -12.15 -13.60 -13.68
C LYS A 149 -11.03 -14.00 -12.73
N THR A 150 -10.23 -14.96 -13.15
CA THR A 150 -8.97 -15.36 -12.52
C THR A 150 -7.78 -14.66 -13.20
N GLY A 151 -6.55 -14.97 -12.75
CA GLY A 151 -5.34 -14.44 -13.38
C GLY A 151 -5.26 -14.69 -14.88
N LYS A 152 -5.75 -15.83 -15.36
CA LYS A 152 -5.80 -16.19 -16.80
C LYS A 152 -6.70 -15.29 -17.61
N ASP A 153 -7.76 -14.77 -16.99
CA ASP A 153 -8.81 -14.00 -17.66
C ASP A 153 -8.53 -12.49 -17.64
N MET A 154 -7.46 -12.06 -16.94
CA MET A 154 -7.07 -10.66 -16.87
C MET A 154 -6.70 -10.12 -18.24
N ARG A 155 -7.21 -8.94 -18.56
CA ARG A 155 -6.97 -8.21 -19.82
C ARG A 155 -6.16 -6.96 -19.53
N VAL A 156 -5.51 -6.42 -20.54
CA VAL A 156 -4.76 -5.15 -20.46
C VAL A 156 -5.60 -4.02 -19.85
N ARG A 157 -6.86 -3.91 -20.26
CA ARG A 157 -7.79 -2.90 -19.71
C ARG A 157 -8.01 -3.05 -18.19
N ASP A 158 -7.98 -4.27 -17.66
CA ASP A 158 -8.14 -4.53 -16.24
C ASP A 158 -6.88 -4.03 -15.48
N ALA A 159 -5.70 -4.28 -16.04
CA ALA A 159 -4.44 -3.78 -15.49
C ALA A 159 -4.33 -2.25 -15.57
N VAL A 160 -4.79 -1.64 -16.66
CA VAL A 160 -4.84 -0.18 -16.81
C VAL A 160 -5.77 0.43 -15.76
N ALA A 161 -6.97 -0.14 -15.58
CA ALA A 161 -7.92 0.34 -14.57
C ALA A 161 -7.31 0.26 -13.15
N VAL A 162 -6.68 -0.88 -12.79
CA VAL A 162 -6.03 -1.03 -11.49
C VAL A 162 -4.85 -0.07 -11.34
N GLY A 163 -4.06 0.14 -12.39
CA GLY A 163 -2.95 1.11 -12.38
C GLY A 163 -3.41 2.56 -12.20
N LEU A 164 -4.53 2.96 -12.83
CA LEU A 164 -5.12 4.28 -12.62
C LEU A 164 -5.61 4.47 -11.19
N PHE A 165 -6.25 3.46 -10.59
CA PHE A 165 -6.62 3.52 -9.17
C PHE A 165 -5.39 3.51 -8.26
N GLN A 166 -4.28 2.89 -8.68
CA GLN A 166 -3.02 2.99 -7.96
C GLN A 166 -2.44 4.42 -8.02
N CYS A 167 -2.59 5.15 -9.13
CA CYS A 167 -2.22 6.56 -9.21
C CYS A 167 -3.06 7.43 -8.27
N VAL A 168 -4.36 7.15 -8.11
CA VAL A 168 -5.20 7.83 -7.10
C VAL A 168 -4.67 7.58 -5.67
N ALA A 169 -4.10 6.41 -5.42
CA ALA A 169 -3.52 6.09 -4.12
C ALA A 169 -2.13 6.72 -3.87
N LEU A 170 -1.63 7.61 -4.75
CA LEU A 170 -0.52 8.50 -4.47
C LEU A 170 -0.94 9.70 -3.60
N PHE A 171 -2.24 10.00 -3.52
CA PHE A 171 -2.74 10.95 -2.53
C PHE A 171 -2.47 10.40 -1.13
N PRO A 172 -1.80 11.20 -0.25
CA PRO A 172 -1.53 10.81 1.11
C PRO A 172 -2.79 10.33 1.83
N GLY A 173 -2.67 9.31 2.66
CA GLY A 173 -3.82 8.78 3.39
C GLY A 173 -4.79 7.92 2.57
N VAL A 174 -4.72 7.89 1.23
CA VAL A 174 -5.52 6.97 0.41
C VAL A 174 -4.90 5.58 0.39
N SER A 175 -5.68 4.55 0.70
CA SER A 175 -5.21 3.17 0.72
C SER A 175 -4.86 2.65 -0.68
N ARG A 176 -3.58 2.33 -0.92
CA ARG A 176 -3.14 1.69 -2.17
C ARG A 176 -3.77 0.31 -2.33
N SER A 177 -3.74 -0.53 -1.30
CA SER A 177 -4.37 -1.85 -1.32
C SER A 177 -5.90 -1.76 -1.47
N GLY A 178 -6.54 -0.82 -0.78
CA GLY A 178 -7.98 -0.55 -0.90
C GLY A 178 -8.37 -0.15 -2.32
N SER A 179 -7.64 0.78 -2.93
CA SER A 179 -7.89 1.27 -4.29
C SER A 179 -7.69 0.18 -5.35
N THR A 180 -6.57 -0.53 -5.32
CA THR A 180 -6.24 -1.55 -6.31
C THR A 180 -7.11 -2.81 -6.19
N ILE A 181 -7.46 -3.24 -4.96
CA ILE A 181 -8.40 -4.34 -4.75
C ILE A 181 -9.78 -3.95 -5.29
N THR A 182 -10.27 -2.77 -4.92
CA THR A 182 -11.59 -2.27 -5.37
C THR A 182 -11.67 -2.18 -6.88
N SER A 183 -10.67 -1.60 -7.54
CA SER A 183 -10.60 -1.54 -9.00
C SER A 183 -10.57 -2.93 -9.64
N GLY A 184 -9.80 -3.87 -9.08
CA GLY A 184 -9.79 -5.25 -9.53
C GLY A 184 -11.18 -5.90 -9.47
N LEU A 185 -11.94 -5.64 -8.40
CA LEU A 185 -13.32 -6.13 -8.24
C LEU A 185 -14.27 -5.48 -9.25
N PHE A 186 -14.14 -4.18 -9.53
CA PHE A 186 -14.90 -3.48 -10.59
C PHE A 186 -14.61 -4.06 -11.96
N CYS A 187 -13.39 -4.54 -12.21
CA CYS A 187 -13.04 -5.24 -13.44
C CYS A 187 -13.60 -6.68 -13.52
N GLY A 188 -14.27 -7.15 -12.47
CA GLY A 188 -14.83 -8.50 -12.39
C GLY A 188 -13.82 -9.58 -12.02
N LEU A 189 -12.70 -9.23 -11.38
CA LEU A 189 -11.78 -10.21 -10.80
C LEU A 189 -12.43 -10.91 -9.59
N THR A 190 -12.07 -12.18 -9.37
CA THR A 190 -12.40 -12.81 -8.09
C THR A 190 -11.70 -12.07 -6.96
N ARG A 191 -12.27 -12.06 -5.76
CA ARG A 191 -11.66 -11.40 -4.59
C ARG A 191 -10.25 -11.90 -4.30
N GLU A 192 -10.04 -13.20 -4.45
CA GLU A 192 -8.72 -13.81 -4.26
C GLU A 192 -7.71 -13.30 -5.29
N THR A 193 -8.11 -13.21 -6.57
CA THR A 193 -7.25 -12.68 -7.64
C THR A 193 -6.97 -11.19 -7.43
N ALA A 194 -7.98 -10.39 -7.07
CA ALA A 194 -7.80 -8.96 -6.82
C ALA A 194 -6.83 -8.69 -5.67
N VAL A 195 -6.96 -9.41 -4.55
CA VAL A 195 -6.04 -9.31 -3.40
C VAL A 195 -4.62 -9.75 -3.78
N LYS A 196 -4.48 -10.91 -4.44
CA LYS A 196 -3.19 -11.42 -4.89
C LYS A 196 -2.51 -10.44 -5.86
N PHE A 197 -3.24 -9.94 -6.85
CA PHE A 197 -2.72 -8.98 -7.82
C PHE A 197 -2.29 -7.67 -7.14
N SER A 198 -3.12 -7.12 -6.26
CA SER A 198 -2.82 -5.91 -5.50
C SER A 198 -1.54 -6.04 -4.67
N PHE A 199 -1.33 -7.16 -3.98
CA PHE A 199 -0.15 -7.34 -3.12
C PHE A 199 1.12 -7.56 -3.94
N ILE A 200 1.06 -8.30 -5.04
CA ILE A 200 2.20 -8.47 -5.96
C ILE A 200 2.52 -7.14 -6.65
N LEU A 201 1.51 -6.37 -7.07
CA LEU A 201 1.65 -5.04 -7.64
C LEU A 201 2.29 -4.04 -6.65
N GLY A 202 2.12 -4.28 -5.35
CA GLY A 202 2.79 -3.52 -4.30
C GLY A 202 4.30 -3.64 -4.30
N ILE A 203 4.87 -4.77 -4.78
CA ILE A 203 6.32 -5.00 -4.76
C ILE A 203 7.07 -3.91 -5.54
N PRO A 204 6.82 -3.71 -6.85
CA PRO A 204 7.51 -2.64 -7.58
C PRO A 204 7.19 -1.24 -7.07
N ALA A 205 5.98 -1.01 -6.55
CA ALA A 205 5.61 0.30 -5.99
C ALA A 205 6.40 0.62 -4.71
N ILE A 206 6.50 -0.34 -3.77
CA ILE A 206 7.28 -0.17 -2.53
C ILE A 206 8.78 -0.03 -2.85
N LEU A 207 9.32 -0.90 -3.71
CA LEU A 207 10.74 -0.83 -4.09
C LEU A 207 11.07 0.50 -4.77
N GLY A 208 10.23 0.96 -5.69
CA GLY A 208 10.42 2.23 -6.38
C GLY A 208 10.33 3.42 -5.43
N GLY A 209 9.30 3.49 -4.58
CA GLY A 209 9.15 4.52 -3.56
C GLY A 209 10.33 4.54 -2.59
N SER A 210 10.67 3.41 -1.99
CA SER A 210 11.78 3.30 -1.04
C SER A 210 13.13 3.69 -1.67
N PHE A 211 13.35 3.36 -2.94
CA PHE A 211 14.60 3.74 -3.63
C PHE A 211 14.73 5.26 -3.75
N LEU A 212 13.65 5.96 -4.06
CA LEU A 212 13.63 7.41 -4.20
C LEU A 212 13.78 8.10 -2.85
N GLU A 213 13.05 7.63 -1.84
CA GLU A 213 13.10 8.14 -0.48
C GLU A 213 14.49 7.93 0.17
N ILE A 214 15.15 6.78 -0.09
CA ILE A 214 16.54 6.52 0.38
C ILE A 214 17.50 7.55 -0.22
N LYS A 215 17.33 7.87 -1.51
CA LYS A 215 18.16 8.90 -2.15
C LYS A 215 18.00 10.25 -1.46
N ASP A 216 16.75 10.67 -1.22
CA ASP A 216 16.43 11.91 -0.53
C ASP A 216 17.00 11.92 0.90
N ALA A 217 16.88 10.79 1.64
CA ALA A 217 17.41 10.65 3.01
C ALA A 217 18.95 10.70 3.07
N VAL A 218 19.66 10.16 2.07
CA VAL A 218 21.13 10.23 2.00
C VAL A 218 21.60 11.66 1.72
N GLU A 219 20.88 12.40 0.88
CA GLU A 219 21.19 13.80 0.56
C GLU A 219 21.00 14.72 1.77
N THR A 220 20.10 14.42 2.70
CA THR A 220 19.86 15.20 3.93
C THR A 220 20.86 14.91 5.05
N GLY A 221 21.69 13.86 4.94
CA GLY A 221 22.74 13.55 5.93
C GLY A 221 22.23 13.07 7.28
N VAL A 222 21.05 12.46 7.34
CA VAL A 222 20.43 11.96 8.58
C VAL A 222 21.25 10.81 9.17
N GLU A 223 21.49 10.83 10.48
CA GLU A 223 22.18 9.75 11.20
C GLU A 223 21.31 8.49 11.32
N PHE A 224 21.91 7.33 11.04
CA PHE A 224 21.22 6.04 11.07
C PHE A 224 21.39 5.33 12.42
N ASN A 225 20.33 5.23 13.22
CA ASN A 225 20.31 4.34 14.37
C ASN A 225 19.93 2.91 13.91
N ILE A 226 20.92 2.16 13.40
CA ILE A 226 20.73 0.82 12.82
C ILE A 226 20.01 -0.15 13.79
N PRO A 227 20.35 -0.27 15.07
CA PRO A 227 19.63 -1.14 16.00
C PRO A 227 18.16 -0.80 16.14
N LEU A 228 17.82 0.49 16.19
CA LEU A 228 16.45 0.97 16.30
C LEU A 228 15.65 0.61 15.04
N LEU A 229 16.22 0.90 13.86
CA LEU A 229 15.61 0.61 12.56
C LEU A 229 15.42 -0.90 12.35
N ALA A 230 16.37 -1.74 12.79
CA ALA A 230 16.26 -3.19 12.72
C ALA A 230 15.07 -3.73 13.53
N VAL A 231 14.80 -3.15 14.70
CA VAL A 231 13.60 -3.51 15.49
C VAL A 231 12.33 -3.21 14.71
N GLY A 232 12.18 -2.00 14.17
CA GLY A 232 11.03 -1.61 13.35
C GLY A 232 10.83 -2.54 12.15
N PHE A 233 11.91 -2.82 11.41
CA PHE A 233 11.90 -3.75 10.27
C PHE A 233 11.35 -5.13 10.64
N VAL A 234 11.87 -5.73 11.71
CA VAL A 234 11.44 -7.07 12.15
C VAL A 234 9.99 -7.05 12.61
N VAL A 235 9.58 -6.04 13.38
CA VAL A 235 8.20 -5.91 13.85
C VAL A 235 7.24 -5.77 12.68
N SER A 236 7.51 -4.87 11.73
CA SER A 236 6.65 -4.66 10.56
C SER A 236 6.58 -5.91 9.67
N ALA A 237 7.69 -6.66 9.52
CA ALA A 237 7.71 -7.91 8.77
C ALA A 237 6.84 -8.99 9.43
N VAL A 238 7.01 -9.22 10.73
CA VAL A 238 6.26 -10.25 11.48
C VAL A 238 4.76 -9.92 11.49
N VAL A 239 4.42 -8.67 11.83
CA VAL A 239 3.03 -8.22 11.85
C VAL A 239 2.42 -8.24 10.45
N GLY A 240 3.20 -7.88 9.41
CA GLY A 240 2.78 -7.95 8.02
C GLY A 240 2.42 -9.36 7.56
N ILE A 241 3.18 -10.39 7.98
CA ILE A 241 2.83 -11.79 7.71
C ILE A 241 1.47 -12.16 8.31
N LEU A 242 1.22 -11.72 9.54
CA LEU A 242 -0.07 -11.96 10.22
C LEU A 242 -1.20 -11.22 9.53
N ALA A 243 -0.97 -9.97 9.12
CA ALA A 243 -1.95 -9.16 8.39
C ALA A 243 -2.33 -9.79 7.04
N ILE A 244 -1.37 -10.28 6.26
CA ILE A 244 -1.65 -10.98 4.99
C ILE A 244 -2.52 -12.22 5.24
N LYS A 245 -2.23 -13.01 6.29
CA LYS A 245 -3.05 -14.17 6.66
C LYS A 245 -4.48 -13.74 7.00
N LEU A 246 -4.63 -12.67 7.77
CA LEU A 246 -5.92 -12.11 8.16
C LEU A 246 -6.72 -11.65 6.93
N VAL A 247 -6.09 -10.90 6.01
CA VAL A 247 -6.75 -10.45 4.77
C VAL A 247 -7.21 -11.64 3.94
N LYS A 248 -6.38 -12.68 3.77
CA LYS A 248 -6.78 -13.91 3.06
C LYS A 248 -8.02 -14.58 3.69
N LEU A 249 -8.12 -14.60 5.04
CA LEU A 249 -9.29 -15.15 5.74
C LEU A 249 -10.55 -14.30 5.54
N ILE A 250 -10.42 -12.97 5.62
CA ILE A 250 -11.54 -12.04 5.45
C ILE A 250 -12.03 -12.03 4.00
N THR A 251 -11.12 -12.12 3.05
CA THR A 251 -11.42 -12.22 1.61
C THR A 251 -12.34 -13.40 1.30
N LYS A 252 -12.11 -14.56 1.94
CA LYS A 252 -12.98 -15.74 1.81
C LYS A 252 -14.39 -15.50 2.33
N LYS A 253 -14.56 -14.63 3.34
CA LYS A 253 -15.85 -14.32 3.98
C LYS A 253 -16.61 -13.18 3.29
N ASN A 254 -16.07 -12.58 2.23
CA ASN A 254 -16.69 -11.47 1.48
C ASN A 254 -17.08 -10.26 2.36
N LYS A 255 -16.20 -9.80 3.27
CA LYS A 255 -16.52 -8.76 4.26
C LYS A 255 -15.57 -7.57 4.25
N PHE A 256 -15.26 -6.99 3.08
CA PHE A 256 -14.42 -5.78 3.02
C PHE A 256 -15.08 -4.55 3.65
N LYS A 257 -16.42 -4.52 3.72
CA LYS A 257 -17.16 -3.44 4.40
C LYS A 257 -16.75 -3.22 5.85
N ILE A 258 -16.20 -4.25 6.55
CA ILE A 258 -15.71 -4.10 7.92
C ILE A 258 -14.61 -3.04 7.97
N PHE A 259 -13.70 -3.05 7.01
CA PHE A 259 -12.65 -2.04 6.89
C PHE A 259 -13.24 -0.68 6.49
N GLY A 260 -14.27 -0.66 5.65
CA GLY A 260 -15.00 0.57 5.31
C GLY A 260 -15.64 1.22 6.52
N VAL A 261 -16.29 0.42 7.40
CA VAL A 261 -16.88 0.94 8.67
C VAL A 261 -15.78 1.46 9.60
N TYR A 262 -14.66 0.71 9.72
CA TYR A 262 -13.51 1.15 10.50
C TYR A 262 -12.99 2.51 10.02
N LEU A 263 -12.74 2.65 8.71
CA LEU A 263 -12.22 3.89 8.13
C LEU A 263 -13.23 5.04 8.22
N LEU A 264 -14.53 4.76 8.15
CA LEU A 264 -15.56 5.78 8.36
C LEU A 264 -15.45 6.37 9.77
N ILE A 265 -15.31 5.50 10.79
CA ILE A 265 -15.20 5.95 12.19
C ILE A 265 -13.89 6.73 12.40
N ILE A 266 -12.74 6.17 12.02
CA ILE A 266 -11.43 6.81 12.20
C ILE A 266 -11.35 8.10 11.39
N GLY A 267 -11.84 8.13 10.15
CA GLY A 267 -11.84 9.33 9.30
C GLY A 267 -12.63 10.48 9.94
N ILE A 268 -13.81 10.18 10.49
CA ILE A 268 -14.61 11.17 11.22
C ILE A 268 -13.86 11.65 12.45
N LEU A 269 -13.24 10.76 13.23
CA LEU A 269 -12.48 11.12 14.43
C LEU A 269 -11.27 12.01 14.08
N CYS A 270 -10.54 11.71 13.00
CA CYS A 270 -9.42 12.54 12.54
C CYS A 270 -9.89 13.94 12.13
N ILE A 271 -10.99 14.04 11.37
CA ILE A 271 -11.53 15.35 10.98
C ILE A 271 -11.94 16.16 12.22
N PHE A 272 -12.67 15.56 13.17
CA PHE A 272 -13.05 16.26 14.39
C PHE A 272 -11.82 16.64 15.24
N GLY A 273 -10.82 15.76 15.34
CA GLY A 273 -9.57 16.05 16.05
C GLY A 273 -8.82 17.22 15.45
N GLY A 274 -8.57 17.21 14.14
CA GLY A 274 -7.89 18.30 13.45
C GLY A 274 -8.66 19.62 13.49
N VAL A 275 -10.00 19.60 13.34
CA VAL A 275 -10.81 20.81 13.51
C VAL A 275 -10.71 21.34 14.95
N TYR A 276 -10.72 20.47 15.96
CA TYR A 276 -10.55 20.88 17.36
C TYR A 276 -9.18 21.54 17.58
N GLU A 277 -8.09 20.96 17.06
CA GLU A 277 -6.74 21.52 17.15
C GLU A 277 -6.66 22.88 16.49
N ASN A 278 -7.21 23.04 15.29
CA ASN A 278 -7.22 24.30 14.55
C ASN A 278 -8.03 25.40 15.24
N VAL A 279 -9.14 25.05 15.91
CA VAL A 279 -9.99 26.01 16.62
C VAL A 279 -9.39 26.40 17.98
N THR A 280 -8.79 25.46 18.70
CA THR A 280 -8.30 25.68 20.06
C THR A 280 -6.83 26.10 20.14
N GLY A 281 -6.06 25.83 19.09
CA GLY A 281 -4.60 25.98 19.08
C GLY A 281 -3.86 24.95 19.96
N ASN A 282 -4.58 23.95 20.50
CA ASN A 282 -4.01 22.91 21.36
C ASN A 282 -3.83 21.61 20.59
N MET A 283 -2.59 21.19 20.38
CA MET A 283 -2.30 19.88 19.77
C MET A 283 -2.63 18.76 20.74
N ILE A 284 -3.31 17.72 20.23
CA ILE A 284 -3.58 16.49 20.97
C ILE A 284 -2.32 15.59 20.88
N ARG A 285 -1.55 15.50 21.96
CA ARG A 285 -0.35 14.65 22.02
C ARG A 285 -0.43 13.66 23.17
N PHE A 286 0.01 12.44 22.95
CA PHE A 286 0.20 11.47 24.01
C PHE A 286 1.59 11.66 24.63
N ASN A 287 1.63 12.07 25.90
CA ASN A 287 2.88 12.12 26.69
C ASN A 287 3.13 10.71 27.27
N PHE A 288 4.07 9.97 26.68
CA PHE A 288 4.53 8.69 27.20
C PHE A 288 5.85 8.84 27.96
#